data_7926abc0e7fa169b650ee0591862d9d6
#
_entry.id   7926abc0e7fa169b650ee0591862d9d6
#
_cell.length_a   1.000
_cell.length_b   1.000
_cell.length_c   1.000
_cell.angle_alpha   90.00
_cell.angle_beta   90.00
_cell.angle_gamma   90.00
#
_symmetry.space_group_name_H-M   'P 1'
#
loop_
_entity.id
_entity.type
_entity.pdbx_description
1 polymer ?
#
loop_
_entity_poly.entity_id
_entity_poly.type
_entity_poly.pdbx_seq_one_letter_code
_entity_poly.pdbx_strand_id
1 'polypeptide(L)'
;MKNLIYSCISIFIFIANGLTASLLPPRKSTYHIAPPSWYLGYANPHLEIILHAESINLYNIALNPYPGVILDSVAQSANRHVCYLQLNIQPTAQPGFLEFTVTPKEKRSKAQSAYTIKYELKQRRNKEAQAPGLTPNDVTYLIFPDRFCNGESDNDNADVQYKVRADRGGLKSRHGGDLAGVRSKLDYLKELGITAIWLNPVQTNDQPEESFHGYAITDNYEIDPRFGSNKEYVDLVMDMRKRNMKMIMDIIPNHVGDKHWMNQYYDIGWFNYKDTYVQTNFRAPTAADPYAAPSERNLNTDGWFVATMPDYNQKNPHIATYLDQLYLWWIEYANLSGYRIDTYPYPDQAYMNHLMELLLGEYPHLTIYGEAWVQHTTTQATFVKNNIKGFEANRLPGVTDFSMCWAFQEACSKPFGWTEGLNRVYITQSEDFLYQDPSKNCTFLDNHDISRFYSMANEDIDAWKRGVTLLLTTRGLPCIYYGTEILMTGKTDKSDAYVRFDFPGGWSGDPVNKFTPKGRTSKENEAWKWMQTLNKARTSMPALGTGKTTQYSGINGVYAYFRYTDNQKVMVVLSQNDQPQDIALSRFAEMTQGYSKMRNIHTGETTPIGTSLKVAAKGSYVFELIK
;
A
#
# COMPACT_ATOMS: atom_id res chain seq x y z
N MET A 1 53.93 17.15 4.49
CA MET A 1 54.70 17.47 3.27
C MET A 1 53.90 16.91 2.09
N LYS A 2 53.35 17.85 1.36
CA LYS A 2 53.33 17.99 -0.12
C LYS A 2 52.77 16.79 -0.91
N ASN A 3 51.50 16.94 -1.35
CA ASN A 3 51.09 17.21 -2.74
C ASN A 3 51.34 16.09 -3.76
N LEU A 4 50.31 15.58 -4.40
CA LEU A 4 50.07 15.87 -5.82
C LEU A 4 48.64 15.46 -6.24
N ILE A 5 47.94 16.46 -6.72
CA ILE A 5 46.68 16.39 -7.46
C ILE A 5 47.05 15.98 -8.90
N TYR A 6 46.39 14.95 -9.46
CA TYR A 6 46.30 14.79 -10.91
C TYR A 6 44.81 14.79 -11.31
N SER A 7 44.47 15.90 -11.95
CA SER A 7 43.25 16.08 -12.73
C SER A 7 43.41 15.33 -14.06
N CYS A 8 42.56 14.37 -14.36
CA CYS A 8 42.37 13.86 -15.70
C CYS A 8 41.00 14.31 -16.20
N ILE A 9 40.98 15.37 -16.98
CA ILE A 9 39.87 15.79 -17.82
C ILE A 9 39.80 14.84 -19.01
N SER A 10 38.84 13.93 -19.00
CA SER A 10 38.50 13.13 -20.19
C SER A 10 37.38 13.85 -20.94
N ILE A 11 37.74 14.44 -22.06
CA ILE A 11 36.80 15.00 -23.04
C ILE A 11 36.09 13.82 -23.71
N PHE A 12 34.82 13.58 -23.40
CA PHE A 12 33.98 12.69 -24.20
C PHE A 12 33.37 13.48 -25.37
N ILE A 13 33.86 13.15 -26.57
CA ILE A 13 33.26 13.55 -27.83
C ILE A 13 31.95 12.75 -27.97
N PHE A 14 30.82 13.43 -27.84
CA PHE A 14 29.52 12.84 -28.20
C PHE A 14 29.44 12.70 -29.74
N ILE A 15 29.62 11.50 -30.23
CA ILE A 15 29.18 11.14 -31.58
C ILE A 15 27.66 10.92 -31.47
N ALA A 16 26.89 11.85 -31.99
CA ALA A 16 25.46 11.69 -32.17
C ALA A 16 25.19 10.60 -33.23
N ASN A 17 25.16 9.36 -32.79
CA ASN A 17 24.55 8.30 -33.57
C ASN A 17 23.04 8.43 -33.36
N GLY A 18 22.33 8.82 -34.42
CA GLY A 18 20.87 8.79 -34.47
C GLY A 18 20.38 7.36 -34.21
N LEU A 19 20.07 7.08 -32.95
CA LEU A 19 19.27 5.91 -32.58
C LEU A 19 17.85 6.21 -33.04
N THR A 20 17.49 5.67 -34.20
CA THR A 20 16.10 5.44 -34.55
C THR A 20 15.45 4.71 -33.38
N ALA A 21 14.54 5.38 -32.69
CA ALA A 21 13.70 4.76 -31.68
C ALA A 21 13.11 3.50 -32.29
N SER A 22 13.49 2.33 -31.80
CA SER A 22 12.87 1.08 -32.18
C SER A 22 11.43 1.16 -31.68
N LEU A 23 10.51 1.28 -32.62
CA LEU A 23 9.09 1.22 -32.36
C LEU A 23 8.80 -0.07 -31.58
N LEU A 24 7.95 0.06 -30.54
CA LEU A 24 7.41 -1.05 -29.76
C LEU A 24 6.96 -2.20 -30.69
N PRO A 25 7.15 -3.46 -30.32
CA PRO A 25 6.54 -4.56 -31.05
C PRO A 25 5.02 -4.32 -31.12
N PRO A 26 4.37 -4.64 -32.24
CA PRO A 26 2.97 -4.34 -32.44
C PRO A 26 2.15 -5.06 -31.35
N ARG A 27 1.56 -4.29 -30.42
CA ARG A 27 0.45 -4.79 -29.60
C ARG A 27 -0.62 -5.31 -30.54
N LYS A 28 -1.39 -6.33 -30.10
CA LYS A 28 -2.49 -6.94 -30.88
C LYS A 28 -3.58 -5.95 -31.34
N SER A 29 -3.57 -4.70 -30.83
CA SER A 29 -4.47 -3.62 -31.21
C SER A 29 -3.69 -2.48 -31.88
N THR A 30 -4.26 -1.87 -32.89
CA THR A 30 -3.73 -0.67 -33.57
C THR A 30 -3.89 0.61 -32.76
N TYR A 31 -4.48 0.53 -31.57
CA TYR A 31 -4.73 1.64 -30.65
C TYR A 31 -4.64 1.20 -29.18
N HIS A 32 -4.39 2.15 -28.30
CA HIS A 32 -4.49 2.02 -26.84
C HIS A 32 -5.59 2.96 -26.32
N ILE A 33 -6.37 2.52 -25.35
CA ILE A 33 -7.51 3.24 -24.79
C ILE A 33 -7.49 3.19 -23.26
N ALA A 34 -7.68 4.35 -22.62
CA ALA A 34 -7.68 4.46 -21.17
C ALA A 34 -8.83 5.37 -20.70
N PRO A 35 -9.71 4.89 -19.79
CA PRO A 35 -9.78 3.54 -19.24
C PRO A 35 -10.18 2.50 -20.31
N PRO A 36 -9.87 1.19 -20.13
CA PRO A 36 -10.16 0.16 -21.13
C PRO A 36 -11.64 -0.24 -21.23
N SER A 37 -12.43 0.10 -20.22
CA SER A 37 -13.88 -0.05 -20.13
C SER A 37 -14.40 0.88 -19.03
N TRP A 38 -15.73 1.10 -18.96
CA TRP A 38 -16.27 1.93 -17.90
C TRP A 38 -17.50 1.30 -17.25
N TYR A 39 -17.86 1.82 -16.08
CA TYR A 39 -19.01 1.36 -15.30
C TYR A 39 -20.10 2.44 -15.25
N LEU A 40 -21.36 2.02 -15.38
CA LEU A 40 -22.53 2.90 -15.33
C LEU A 40 -22.90 3.29 -13.89
N GLY A 41 -23.50 4.46 -13.71
CA GLY A 41 -24.11 4.86 -12.45
C GLY A 41 -23.16 5.48 -11.43
N TYR A 42 -22.04 6.05 -11.85
CA TYR A 42 -21.28 7.01 -11.04
C TYR A 42 -22.04 8.33 -10.88
N ALA A 43 -21.80 9.04 -9.78
CA ALA A 43 -22.39 10.35 -9.55
C ALA A 43 -21.97 11.38 -10.62
N ASN A 44 -20.71 11.31 -11.05
CA ASN A 44 -20.23 12.09 -12.19
C ASN A 44 -20.58 11.35 -13.50
N PRO A 45 -21.45 11.91 -14.37
CA PRO A 45 -21.82 11.29 -15.65
C PRO A 45 -20.75 11.44 -16.74
N HIS A 46 -19.71 12.26 -16.51
CA HIS A 46 -18.68 12.52 -17.50
C HIS A 46 -17.61 11.42 -17.49
N LEU A 47 -17.29 10.93 -18.69
CA LEU A 47 -16.21 10.00 -18.96
C LEU A 47 -15.27 10.62 -20.00
N GLU A 48 -14.00 10.77 -19.65
CA GLU A 48 -12.96 11.09 -20.61
C GLU A 48 -12.21 9.82 -20.99
N ILE A 49 -12.13 9.53 -22.27
CA ILE A 49 -11.33 8.43 -22.80
C ILE A 49 -10.10 9.00 -23.49
N ILE A 50 -8.92 8.65 -23.03
CA ILE A 50 -7.67 8.93 -23.74
C ILE A 50 -7.47 7.84 -24.79
N LEU A 51 -7.50 8.22 -26.05
CA LEU A 51 -7.23 7.34 -27.18
C LEU A 51 -5.87 7.68 -27.78
N HIS A 52 -4.98 6.71 -27.75
CA HIS A 52 -3.69 6.76 -28.42
C HIS A 52 -3.71 5.82 -29.63
N ALA A 53 -3.39 6.35 -30.80
CA ALA A 53 -3.22 5.58 -32.04
C ALA A 53 -2.31 6.33 -33.00
N GLU A 54 -1.68 5.61 -33.95
CA GLU A 54 -0.79 6.22 -34.94
C GLU A 54 -1.50 7.31 -35.73
N SER A 55 -1.00 8.55 -35.64
CA SER A 55 -1.51 9.73 -36.37
C SER A 55 -3.03 9.92 -36.27
N ILE A 56 -3.60 9.72 -35.06
CA ILE A 56 -5.05 9.80 -34.83
C ILE A 56 -5.63 11.19 -35.18
N ASN A 57 -4.81 12.23 -35.17
CA ASN A 57 -5.17 13.58 -35.59
C ASN A 57 -5.64 13.66 -37.05
N LEU A 58 -5.32 12.67 -37.88
CA LEU A 58 -5.76 12.59 -39.30
C LEU A 58 -7.12 11.91 -39.45
N TYR A 59 -7.79 11.55 -38.39
CA TYR A 59 -9.07 10.86 -38.42
C TYR A 59 -10.18 11.69 -37.75
N ASN A 60 -11.39 11.51 -38.26
CA ASN A 60 -12.63 11.90 -37.59
C ASN A 60 -13.10 10.70 -36.76
N ILE A 61 -13.57 10.96 -35.54
CA ILE A 61 -14.13 9.95 -34.67
C ILE A 61 -15.57 10.32 -34.37
N ALA A 62 -16.47 9.38 -34.55
CA ALA A 62 -17.89 9.56 -34.28
C ALA A 62 -18.41 8.37 -33.47
N LEU A 63 -19.23 8.63 -32.45
CA LEU A 63 -19.95 7.60 -31.73
C LEU A 63 -21.17 7.17 -32.55
N ASN A 64 -21.30 5.88 -32.84
CA ASN A 64 -22.54 5.32 -33.38
C ASN A 64 -23.66 5.51 -32.33
N PRO A 65 -24.91 5.77 -32.77
CA PRO A 65 -26.01 6.03 -31.83
C PRO A 65 -26.11 4.95 -30.74
N TYR A 66 -26.06 5.38 -29.48
CA TYR A 66 -26.22 4.50 -28.32
C TYR A 66 -27.14 5.17 -27.29
N PRO A 67 -28.25 4.52 -26.85
CA PRO A 67 -29.21 5.13 -25.92
C PRO A 67 -28.57 5.54 -24.62
N GLY A 68 -28.75 6.80 -24.20
CA GLY A 68 -28.22 7.32 -22.94
C GLY A 68 -26.72 7.66 -22.94
N VAL A 69 -26.04 7.64 -24.09
CA VAL A 69 -24.63 8.08 -24.18
C VAL A 69 -24.48 9.13 -25.29
N ILE A 70 -23.83 10.22 -24.95
CA ILE A 70 -23.56 11.34 -25.87
C ILE A 70 -22.03 11.52 -25.94
N LEU A 71 -21.51 11.64 -27.16
CA LEU A 71 -20.14 12.11 -27.36
C LEU A 71 -20.18 13.64 -27.49
N ASP A 72 -19.80 14.32 -26.41
CA ASP A 72 -19.85 15.78 -26.32
C ASP A 72 -18.79 16.43 -27.22
N SER A 73 -17.58 15.86 -27.23
CA SER A 73 -16.49 16.36 -28.08
C SER A 73 -15.38 15.31 -28.28
N VAL A 74 -14.59 15.57 -29.35
CA VAL A 74 -13.31 14.91 -29.61
C VAL A 74 -12.23 15.99 -29.61
N ALA A 75 -11.49 16.13 -28.53
CA ALA A 75 -10.42 17.09 -28.39
C ALA A 75 -9.10 16.48 -28.88
N GLN A 76 -8.41 17.18 -29.79
CA GLN A 76 -7.08 16.76 -30.23
C GLN A 76 -6.02 17.25 -29.25
N SER A 77 -5.10 16.38 -28.87
CA SER A 77 -3.90 16.75 -28.16
C SER A 77 -2.90 17.50 -29.06
N ALA A 78 -1.94 18.21 -28.47
CA ALA A 78 -0.78 18.70 -29.19
C ALA A 78 0.07 17.54 -29.76
N ASN A 79 0.02 16.37 -29.15
CA ASN A 79 0.57 15.15 -29.72
C ASN A 79 -0.37 14.54 -30.77
N ARG A 80 0.13 14.43 -32.02
CA ARG A 80 -0.66 13.89 -33.14
C ARG A 80 -1.20 12.47 -32.94
N HIS A 81 -0.66 11.73 -31.96
CA HIS A 81 -1.03 10.35 -31.69
C HIS A 81 -2.06 10.22 -30.58
N VAL A 82 -2.49 11.30 -29.93
CA VAL A 82 -3.38 11.30 -28.77
C VAL A 82 -4.60 12.18 -29.03
N CYS A 83 -5.79 11.71 -28.66
CA CYS A 83 -6.99 12.52 -28.54
C CYS A 83 -7.81 12.12 -27.30
N TYR A 84 -8.69 13.03 -26.90
CA TYR A 84 -9.60 12.87 -25.77
C TYR A 84 -11.04 12.78 -26.28
N LEU A 85 -11.73 11.69 -25.94
CA LEU A 85 -13.17 11.54 -26.23
C LEU A 85 -13.92 11.89 -24.95
N GLN A 86 -14.70 12.96 -24.99
CA GLN A 86 -15.54 13.41 -23.88
C GLN A 86 -16.94 12.86 -24.06
N LEU A 87 -17.36 12.03 -23.11
CA LEU A 87 -18.68 11.41 -23.13
C LEU A 87 -19.51 11.84 -21.93
N ASN A 88 -20.82 11.94 -22.14
CA ASN A 88 -21.81 12.09 -21.11
C ASN A 88 -22.66 10.81 -21.05
N ILE A 89 -22.61 10.12 -19.90
CA ILE A 89 -23.32 8.86 -19.65
C ILE A 89 -24.53 9.15 -18.79
N GLN A 90 -25.70 9.15 -19.40
CA GLN A 90 -26.96 9.43 -18.71
C GLN A 90 -27.40 8.23 -17.85
N PRO A 91 -28.24 8.46 -16.82
CA PRO A 91 -28.78 7.38 -15.97
C PRO A 91 -29.60 6.32 -16.74
N THR A 92 -30.05 6.63 -17.96
CA THR A 92 -30.81 5.73 -18.83
C THR A 92 -29.92 4.78 -19.62
N ALA A 93 -28.61 5.00 -19.67
CA ALA A 93 -27.67 4.13 -20.38
C ALA A 93 -27.71 2.69 -19.84
N GLN A 94 -27.60 1.73 -20.73
CA GLN A 94 -27.58 0.31 -20.39
C GLN A 94 -26.17 -0.27 -20.62
N PRO A 95 -25.81 -1.38 -19.96
CA PRO A 95 -24.57 -2.09 -20.26
C PRO A 95 -24.53 -2.60 -21.70
N GLY A 96 -23.34 -2.57 -22.31
CA GLY A 96 -23.15 -3.01 -23.70
C GLY A 96 -21.88 -2.44 -24.31
N PHE A 97 -21.81 -2.43 -25.64
CA PHE A 97 -20.64 -1.93 -26.37
C PHE A 97 -20.97 -0.66 -27.12
N LEU A 98 -20.26 0.42 -26.80
CA LEU A 98 -20.18 1.60 -27.65
C LEU A 98 -19.32 1.28 -28.86
N GLU A 99 -19.69 1.82 -30.03
CA GLU A 99 -18.91 1.70 -31.26
C GLU A 99 -18.52 3.09 -31.77
N PHE A 100 -17.22 3.34 -31.81
CA PHE A 100 -16.67 4.56 -32.40
C PHE A 100 -16.21 4.26 -33.81
N THR A 101 -16.80 4.96 -34.79
CA THR A 101 -16.38 4.91 -36.20
C THR A 101 -15.25 5.91 -36.41
N VAL A 102 -14.08 5.41 -36.79
CA VAL A 102 -12.85 6.17 -37.04
C VAL A 102 -12.63 6.24 -38.55
N THR A 103 -12.76 7.43 -39.15
CA THR A 103 -12.67 7.65 -40.58
C THR A 103 -11.57 8.65 -40.96
N PRO A 104 -10.74 8.40 -41.98
CA PRO A 104 -9.72 9.35 -42.40
C PRO A 104 -10.38 10.68 -42.84
N LYS A 105 -9.79 11.82 -42.43
CA LYS A 105 -10.20 13.17 -42.87
C LYS A 105 -10.01 13.37 -44.37
N GLU A 106 -8.93 12.80 -44.91
CA GLU A 106 -8.62 12.81 -46.33
C GLU A 106 -8.14 11.43 -46.78
N LYS A 107 -8.53 10.96 -47.94
CA LYS A 107 -8.00 9.72 -48.53
C LYS A 107 -6.62 9.97 -49.14
N ARG A 108 -5.56 9.95 -48.33
CA ARG A 108 -4.19 10.20 -48.80
C ARG A 108 -3.44 8.96 -49.30
N SER A 109 -3.87 7.75 -48.89
CA SER A 109 -3.27 6.48 -49.34
C SER A 109 -4.22 5.29 -49.13
N LYS A 110 -3.96 4.15 -49.81
CA LYS A 110 -4.66 2.88 -49.58
C LYS A 110 -4.49 2.32 -48.16
N ALA A 111 -3.50 2.80 -47.39
CA ALA A 111 -3.21 2.35 -46.05
C ALA A 111 -4.12 2.99 -44.96
N GLN A 112 -4.86 4.06 -45.30
CA GLN A 112 -5.77 4.72 -44.38
C GLN A 112 -7.21 4.26 -44.66
N SER A 113 -7.61 3.16 -43.99
CA SER A 113 -8.99 2.68 -44.03
C SER A 113 -9.75 3.11 -42.77
N ALA A 114 -11.08 3.22 -42.89
CA ALA A 114 -11.94 3.37 -41.72
C ALA A 114 -11.93 2.09 -40.91
N TYR A 115 -12.02 2.25 -39.57
CA TYR A 115 -12.13 1.13 -38.63
C TYR A 115 -13.06 1.49 -37.48
N THR A 116 -13.46 0.48 -36.69
CA THR A 116 -14.34 0.66 -35.53
C THR A 116 -13.60 0.28 -34.25
N ILE A 117 -13.74 1.15 -33.25
CA ILE A 117 -13.31 0.87 -31.87
C ILE A 117 -14.55 0.44 -31.08
N LYS A 118 -14.48 -0.73 -30.44
CA LYS A 118 -15.51 -1.18 -29.50
C LYS A 118 -15.07 -0.86 -28.07
N TYR A 119 -15.97 -0.25 -27.31
CA TYR A 119 -15.72 0.15 -25.92
C TYR A 119 -16.82 -0.36 -25.01
N GLU A 120 -16.48 -1.11 -23.97
CA GLU A 120 -17.44 -1.80 -23.11
C GLU A 120 -17.92 -0.89 -21.96
N LEU A 121 -19.26 -0.75 -21.84
CA LEU A 121 -19.93 -0.21 -20.67
C LEU A 121 -20.45 -1.36 -19.82
N LYS A 122 -20.09 -1.39 -18.55
CA LYS A 122 -20.41 -2.42 -17.56
C LYS A 122 -21.39 -1.91 -16.53
N GLN A 123 -22.15 -2.81 -15.93
CA GLN A 123 -22.95 -2.50 -14.75
C GLN A 123 -22.06 -2.47 -13.51
N ARG A 124 -22.18 -1.44 -12.68
CA ARG A 124 -21.58 -1.43 -11.34
C ARG A 124 -22.23 -2.51 -10.46
N ARG A 125 -21.46 -2.99 -9.49
CA ARG A 125 -22.01 -3.84 -8.43
C ARG A 125 -23.04 -3.07 -7.61
N ASN A 126 -24.08 -3.79 -7.15
CA ASN A 126 -24.97 -3.21 -6.14
C ASN A 126 -24.22 -3.05 -4.79
N LYS A 127 -24.78 -2.25 -3.89
CA LYS A 127 -24.12 -1.92 -2.62
C LYS A 127 -23.86 -3.16 -1.75
N GLU A 128 -24.72 -4.17 -1.80
CA GLU A 128 -24.58 -5.41 -1.04
C GLU A 128 -23.44 -6.30 -1.57
N ALA A 129 -23.14 -6.20 -2.86
CA ALA A 129 -22.05 -6.96 -3.50
C ALA A 129 -20.69 -6.24 -3.44
N GLN A 130 -20.65 -4.97 -3.00
CA GLN A 130 -19.41 -4.25 -2.82
C GLN A 130 -18.60 -4.79 -1.65
N ALA A 131 -17.28 -4.80 -1.80
CA ALA A 131 -16.38 -5.22 -0.76
C ALA A 131 -16.47 -4.31 0.47
N PRO A 132 -16.63 -4.85 1.68
CA PRO A 132 -16.53 -4.05 2.89
C PRO A 132 -15.08 -3.58 3.08
N GLY A 133 -14.90 -2.37 3.62
CA GLY A 133 -13.62 -1.89 4.09
C GLY A 133 -13.12 -2.66 5.33
N LEU A 134 -11.90 -2.35 5.75
CA LEU A 134 -11.33 -2.89 6.97
C LEU A 134 -11.95 -2.22 8.20
N THR A 135 -11.99 -2.99 9.26
CA THR A 135 -12.30 -2.53 10.62
C THR A 135 -11.06 -2.68 11.50
N PRO A 136 -10.97 -2.02 12.65
CA PRO A 136 -9.84 -2.22 13.57
C PRO A 136 -9.68 -3.66 14.11
N ASN A 137 -10.65 -4.55 13.87
CA ASN A 137 -10.52 -5.98 14.16
C ASN A 137 -9.83 -6.77 13.05
N ASP A 138 -9.67 -6.19 11.86
CA ASP A 138 -8.94 -6.85 10.78
C ASP A 138 -7.44 -6.85 11.04
N VAL A 139 -6.75 -7.86 10.52
CA VAL A 139 -5.30 -7.98 10.52
C VAL A 139 -4.83 -8.10 9.08
N THR A 140 -4.05 -7.12 8.64
CA THR A 140 -3.50 -7.06 7.29
C THR A 140 -2.15 -7.78 7.22
N TYR A 141 -1.89 -8.45 6.10
CA TYR A 141 -0.59 -9.04 5.80
C TYR A 141 -0.05 -8.43 4.51
N LEU A 142 1.08 -7.74 4.63
CA LEU A 142 1.78 -7.12 3.51
C LEU A 142 2.65 -8.17 2.82
N ILE A 143 2.39 -8.39 1.55
CA ILE A 143 3.14 -9.32 0.69
C ILE A 143 3.91 -8.54 -0.37
N PHE A 144 5.19 -8.87 -0.52
CA PHE A 144 6.00 -8.52 -1.67
C PHE A 144 5.88 -9.67 -2.70
N PRO A 145 5.02 -9.57 -3.75
CA PRO A 145 4.61 -10.71 -4.56
C PRO A 145 5.78 -11.48 -5.16
N ASP A 146 6.74 -10.76 -5.76
CA ASP A 146 7.93 -11.33 -6.38
C ASP A 146 8.77 -12.21 -5.44
N ARG A 147 8.63 -12.04 -4.12
CA ARG A 147 9.46 -12.67 -3.07
C ARG A 147 8.71 -13.62 -2.15
N PHE A 148 7.42 -13.82 -2.37
CA PHE A 148 6.60 -14.60 -1.45
C PHE A 148 6.45 -16.06 -1.86
N CYS A 149 5.97 -16.32 -3.06
CA CYS A 149 5.79 -17.67 -3.56
C CYS A 149 5.61 -17.67 -5.09
N ASN A 150 6.32 -18.56 -5.77
CA ASN A 150 6.13 -18.84 -7.19
C ASN A 150 5.09 -19.95 -7.34
N GLY A 151 3.97 -19.66 -7.97
CA GLY A 151 2.89 -20.61 -8.26
C GLY A 151 2.93 -21.15 -9.69
N GLU A 152 3.42 -20.33 -10.62
CA GLU A 152 3.50 -20.65 -12.05
C GLU A 152 4.83 -20.23 -12.65
N SER A 153 5.77 -21.16 -12.75
CA SER A 153 7.12 -20.88 -13.29
C SER A 153 7.12 -20.49 -14.78
N ASP A 154 6.06 -20.77 -15.50
CA ASP A 154 5.96 -20.46 -16.94
C ASP A 154 5.78 -18.95 -17.19
N ASN A 155 5.28 -18.21 -16.20
CA ASN A 155 5.12 -16.76 -16.28
C ASN A 155 6.37 -15.97 -15.88
N ASP A 156 7.36 -16.59 -15.20
CA ASP A 156 8.59 -15.93 -14.71
C ASP A 156 9.29 -15.07 -15.78
N ASN A 157 9.25 -15.55 -17.02
CA ASN A 157 9.88 -14.93 -18.18
C ASN A 157 8.86 -14.60 -19.27
N ALA A 158 7.68 -14.14 -18.88
CA ALA A 158 6.62 -13.74 -19.82
C ALA A 158 7.13 -12.74 -20.86
N ASP A 159 6.51 -12.74 -22.05
CA ASP A 159 6.91 -11.88 -23.16
C ASP A 159 6.52 -10.42 -22.89
N VAL A 160 7.49 -9.66 -22.40
CA VAL A 160 7.43 -8.21 -22.13
C VAL A 160 8.50 -7.50 -22.97
N GLN A 161 8.41 -6.17 -23.06
CA GLN A 161 9.34 -5.39 -23.90
C GLN A 161 10.80 -5.52 -23.45
N TYR A 162 11.04 -5.36 -22.14
CA TYR A 162 12.38 -5.47 -21.55
C TYR A 162 12.53 -6.85 -20.91
N LYS A 163 12.93 -7.83 -21.69
CA LYS A 163 13.03 -9.27 -21.32
C LYS A 163 14.01 -9.53 -20.17
N VAL A 164 13.73 -8.94 -18.99
CA VAL A 164 14.51 -9.19 -17.77
C VAL A 164 14.12 -10.56 -17.24
N ARG A 165 15.08 -11.50 -17.25
CA ARG A 165 14.85 -12.87 -16.76
C ARG A 165 14.82 -12.92 -15.24
N ALA A 166 14.02 -13.84 -14.70
CA ALA A 166 14.04 -14.15 -13.28
C ALA A 166 15.41 -14.74 -12.88
N ASP A 167 15.97 -14.21 -11.79
CA ASP A 167 17.25 -14.65 -11.23
C ASP A 167 17.24 -14.48 -9.71
N ARG A 168 16.97 -15.55 -8.99
CA ARG A 168 16.93 -15.57 -7.51
C ARG A 168 18.30 -15.30 -6.85
N GLY A 169 19.39 -15.34 -7.60
CA GLY A 169 20.72 -14.98 -7.13
C GLY A 169 20.96 -13.47 -7.04
N GLY A 170 20.17 -12.67 -7.75
CA GLY A 170 20.30 -11.22 -7.83
C GLY A 170 19.37 -10.50 -6.88
N LEU A 171 19.88 -9.78 -5.87
CA LEU A 171 19.08 -9.06 -4.87
C LEU A 171 18.03 -8.11 -5.47
N LYS A 172 18.34 -7.51 -6.63
CA LYS A 172 17.47 -6.55 -7.34
C LYS A 172 16.84 -7.12 -8.62
N SER A 173 17.01 -8.43 -8.86
CA SER A 173 16.37 -9.15 -9.95
C SER A 173 14.96 -9.59 -9.57
N ARG A 174 14.14 -9.95 -10.56
CA ARG A 174 12.90 -10.69 -10.29
C ARG A 174 13.22 -12.11 -9.85
N HIS A 175 12.44 -12.63 -8.90
CA HIS A 175 12.58 -13.98 -8.37
C HIS A 175 11.46 -14.92 -8.85
N GLY A 176 10.39 -14.36 -9.45
CA GLY A 176 9.30 -15.14 -10.05
C GLY A 176 8.16 -15.48 -9.09
N GLY A 177 8.08 -14.84 -7.92
CA GLY A 177 6.84 -14.93 -7.12
C GLY A 177 5.68 -14.24 -7.83
N ASP A 178 4.45 -14.78 -7.69
CA ASP A 178 3.30 -14.40 -8.51
C ASP A 178 1.95 -14.49 -7.77
N LEU A 179 0.85 -14.12 -8.45
CA LEU A 179 -0.50 -14.16 -7.90
C LEU A 179 -0.99 -15.59 -7.63
N ALA A 180 -0.59 -16.55 -8.45
CA ALA A 180 -0.92 -17.96 -8.25
C ALA A 180 -0.25 -18.51 -6.98
N GLY A 181 1.01 -18.12 -6.74
CA GLY A 181 1.74 -18.42 -5.51
C GLY A 181 1.07 -17.82 -4.28
N VAL A 182 0.70 -16.53 -4.32
CA VAL A 182 -0.07 -15.89 -3.24
C VAL A 182 -1.38 -16.65 -2.99
N ARG A 183 -2.12 -16.97 -4.06
CA ARG A 183 -3.40 -17.69 -3.99
C ARG A 183 -3.25 -19.07 -3.36
N SER A 184 -2.15 -19.77 -3.63
CA SER A 184 -1.83 -21.09 -3.06
C SER A 184 -1.59 -21.06 -1.54
N LYS A 185 -1.31 -19.88 -0.96
CA LYS A 185 -1.01 -19.70 0.48
C LYS A 185 -2.15 -19.05 1.28
N LEU A 186 -3.32 -18.85 0.69
CA LEU A 186 -4.47 -18.26 1.38
C LEU A 186 -4.89 -19.04 2.63
N ASP A 187 -4.80 -20.37 2.61
CA ASP A 187 -5.15 -21.21 3.77
C ASP A 187 -4.11 -21.09 4.90
N TYR A 188 -2.81 -20.94 4.58
CA TYR A 188 -1.76 -20.61 5.54
C TYR A 188 -2.02 -19.27 6.21
N LEU A 189 -2.36 -18.25 5.43
CA LEU A 189 -2.65 -16.91 5.95
C LEU A 189 -3.91 -16.92 6.82
N LYS A 190 -4.95 -17.61 6.42
CA LYS A 190 -6.17 -17.79 7.21
C LYS A 190 -5.89 -18.53 8.53
N GLU A 191 -5.06 -19.56 8.51
CA GLU A 191 -4.65 -20.28 9.72
C GLU A 191 -3.88 -19.38 10.68
N LEU A 192 -3.01 -18.50 10.16
CA LEU A 192 -2.29 -17.50 10.94
C LEU A 192 -3.23 -16.44 11.55
N GLY A 193 -4.48 -16.34 11.06
CA GLY A 193 -5.49 -15.38 11.53
C GLY A 193 -5.51 -14.07 10.75
N ILE A 194 -4.99 -14.06 9.52
CA ILE A 194 -5.01 -12.90 8.61
C ILE A 194 -6.42 -12.74 8.01
N THR A 195 -6.90 -11.50 7.94
CA THR A 195 -8.20 -11.15 7.36
C THR A 195 -8.12 -10.16 6.20
N ALA A 196 -6.95 -9.59 5.94
CA ALA A 196 -6.72 -8.75 4.78
C ALA A 196 -5.32 -8.97 4.22
N ILE A 197 -5.16 -8.76 2.92
CA ILE A 197 -3.87 -8.78 2.23
C ILE A 197 -3.67 -7.41 1.58
N TRP A 198 -2.47 -6.85 1.75
CA TRP A 198 -1.94 -5.76 0.95
C TRP A 198 -0.80 -6.32 0.11
N LEU A 199 -0.93 -6.27 -1.22
CA LEU A 199 0.15 -6.58 -2.15
C LEU A 199 0.90 -5.30 -2.50
N ASN A 200 2.23 -5.31 -2.54
CA ASN A 200 2.99 -4.29 -3.27
C ASN A 200 2.49 -4.23 -4.71
N PRO A 201 2.74 -3.14 -5.46
CA PRO A 201 2.11 -2.92 -6.77
C PRO A 201 2.33 -4.10 -7.72
N VAL A 202 1.24 -4.57 -8.32
CA VAL A 202 1.22 -5.72 -9.24
C VAL A 202 0.90 -5.31 -10.69
N GLN A 203 0.65 -4.02 -10.92
CA GLN A 203 0.47 -3.49 -12.27
C GLN A 203 1.75 -3.66 -13.07
N THR A 204 1.64 -3.62 -14.39
CA THR A 204 2.78 -3.81 -15.29
C THR A 204 3.91 -2.85 -14.96
N ASN A 205 5.07 -3.42 -14.63
CA ASN A 205 6.31 -2.69 -14.36
C ASN A 205 7.42 -3.22 -15.28
N ASP A 206 7.27 -2.92 -16.56
CA ASP A 206 8.21 -3.36 -17.60
C ASP A 206 9.34 -2.36 -17.75
N GLN A 207 10.27 -2.40 -16.80
CA GLN A 207 11.48 -1.60 -16.74
C GLN A 207 12.71 -2.47 -17.05
N PRO A 208 13.77 -1.91 -17.65
CA PRO A 208 15.01 -2.65 -17.94
C PRO A 208 15.77 -3.05 -16.68
N GLU A 209 15.59 -2.33 -15.57
CA GLU A 209 16.25 -2.57 -14.30
C GLU A 209 15.25 -2.46 -13.15
N GLU A 210 15.48 -3.18 -12.06
CA GLU A 210 14.74 -3.11 -10.79
C GLU A 210 13.20 -3.25 -10.91
N SER A 211 12.72 -3.93 -11.96
CA SER A 211 11.28 -4.07 -12.20
C SER A 211 10.54 -4.91 -11.15
N PHE A 212 11.27 -5.56 -10.25
CA PHE A 212 10.73 -6.48 -9.23
C PHE A 212 9.89 -5.78 -8.15
N HIS A 213 10.15 -4.49 -7.89
CA HIS A 213 9.49 -3.78 -6.79
C HIS A 213 8.07 -3.28 -7.12
N GLY A 214 7.72 -3.08 -8.40
CA GLY A 214 6.38 -2.70 -8.83
C GLY A 214 6.10 -1.19 -8.86
N TYR A 215 6.93 -0.33 -8.26
CA TYR A 215 6.62 1.10 -8.08
C TYR A 215 6.88 1.98 -9.32
N ALA A 216 7.53 1.48 -10.36
CA ALA A 216 7.72 2.20 -11.62
C ALA A 216 6.75 1.67 -12.71
N ILE A 217 5.44 1.85 -12.49
CA ILE A 217 4.38 1.30 -13.32
C ILE A 217 4.50 1.79 -14.77
N THR A 218 4.34 0.88 -15.73
CA THR A 218 4.37 1.19 -17.17
C THR A 218 3.01 1.02 -17.85
N ASP A 219 2.06 0.35 -17.19
CA ASP A 219 0.64 0.35 -17.55
C ASP A 219 -0.22 0.20 -16.28
N ASN A 220 -1.04 1.21 -16.00
CA ASN A 220 -1.82 1.28 -14.76
C ASN A 220 -3.08 0.38 -14.79
N TYR A 221 -3.55 -0.05 -15.97
CA TYR A 221 -4.77 -0.86 -16.11
C TYR A 221 -4.50 -2.35 -16.30
N GLU A 222 -3.24 -2.75 -16.45
CA GLU A 222 -2.87 -4.13 -16.69
C GLU A 222 -1.99 -4.68 -15.54
N ILE A 223 -2.28 -5.89 -15.11
CA ILE A 223 -1.41 -6.65 -14.22
C ILE A 223 -0.15 -7.08 -15.00
N ASP A 224 1.01 -7.01 -14.36
CA ASP A 224 2.26 -7.46 -14.97
C ASP A 224 2.16 -8.95 -15.33
N PRO A 225 2.39 -9.34 -16.59
CA PRO A 225 2.22 -10.72 -17.03
C PRO A 225 3.16 -11.71 -16.31
N ARG A 226 4.22 -11.20 -15.65
CA ARG A 226 5.11 -12.00 -14.79
C ARG A 226 4.52 -12.24 -13.40
N PHE A 227 3.44 -11.53 -13.02
CA PHE A 227 2.63 -11.82 -11.84
C PHE A 227 1.35 -12.57 -12.19
N GLY A 228 0.91 -12.52 -13.45
CA GLY A 228 -0.33 -13.11 -13.93
C GLY A 228 -1.12 -12.16 -14.82
N SER A 229 -2.44 -12.19 -14.73
CA SER A 229 -3.36 -11.38 -15.53
C SER A 229 -4.36 -10.62 -14.67
N ASN A 230 -5.06 -9.65 -15.25
CA ASN A 230 -6.18 -8.96 -14.62
C ASN A 230 -7.25 -9.95 -14.11
N LYS A 231 -7.51 -11.02 -14.89
CA LYS A 231 -8.45 -12.06 -14.49
C LYS A 231 -7.97 -12.82 -13.26
N GLU A 232 -6.71 -13.21 -13.20
CA GLU A 232 -6.14 -13.94 -12.05
C GLU A 232 -6.11 -13.08 -10.80
N TYR A 233 -5.90 -11.77 -10.93
CA TYR A 233 -6.05 -10.83 -9.81
C TYR A 233 -7.49 -10.82 -9.27
N VAL A 234 -8.50 -10.77 -10.15
CA VAL A 234 -9.91 -10.89 -9.74
C VAL A 234 -10.19 -12.25 -9.11
N ASP A 235 -9.69 -13.36 -9.70
CA ASP A 235 -9.86 -14.70 -9.16
C ASP A 235 -9.24 -14.84 -7.76
N LEU A 236 -8.05 -14.24 -7.53
CA LEU A 236 -7.44 -14.17 -6.19
C LEU A 236 -8.36 -13.44 -5.20
N VAL A 237 -8.87 -12.25 -5.58
CA VAL A 237 -9.78 -11.48 -4.72
C VAL A 237 -11.05 -12.28 -4.41
N MET A 238 -11.61 -12.96 -5.39
CA MET A 238 -12.81 -13.80 -5.19
C MET A 238 -12.54 -14.98 -4.25
N ASP A 239 -11.37 -15.62 -4.34
CA ASP A 239 -10.99 -16.70 -3.43
C ASP A 239 -10.68 -16.22 -2.01
N MET A 240 -10.15 -15.01 -1.88
CA MET A 240 -10.04 -14.31 -0.60
C MET A 240 -11.42 -14.07 0.03
N ARG A 241 -12.39 -13.58 -0.76
CA ARG A 241 -13.78 -13.35 -0.30
C ARG A 241 -14.44 -14.61 0.25
N LYS A 242 -14.28 -15.76 -0.41
CA LYS A 242 -14.77 -17.06 0.08
C LYS A 242 -14.21 -17.42 1.47
N ARG A 243 -13.07 -16.83 1.84
CA ARG A 243 -12.39 -17.01 3.12
C ARG A 243 -12.66 -15.88 4.12
N ASN A 244 -13.55 -14.94 3.78
CA ASN A 244 -13.79 -13.69 4.51
C ASN A 244 -12.53 -12.82 4.64
N MET A 245 -11.68 -12.83 3.62
CA MET A 245 -10.50 -11.99 3.53
C MET A 245 -10.75 -10.83 2.57
N LYS A 246 -10.01 -9.73 2.78
CA LYS A 246 -10.13 -8.44 2.10
C LYS A 246 -8.87 -8.11 1.32
N MET A 247 -9.00 -7.40 0.20
CA MET A 247 -7.86 -6.96 -0.62
C MET A 247 -7.66 -5.45 -0.50
N ILE A 248 -6.44 -5.04 -0.17
CA ILE A 248 -5.93 -3.67 -0.26
C ILE A 248 -4.98 -3.61 -1.45
N MET A 249 -5.24 -2.72 -2.39
CA MET A 249 -4.36 -2.47 -3.52
C MET A 249 -3.44 -1.30 -3.23
N ASP A 250 -2.17 -1.46 -3.57
CA ASP A 250 -1.18 -0.38 -3.53
C ASP A 250 -1.32 0.49 -4.80
N ILE A 251 -1.47 1.79 -4.64
CA ILE A 251 -1.66 2.73 -5.74
C ILE A 251 -0.68 3.89 -5.66
N ILE A 252 -0.27 4.40 -6.83
CA ILE A 252 0.78 5.41 -6.96
C ILE A 252 0.24 6.60 -7.76
N PRO A 253 -0.42 7.58 -7.11
CA PRO A 253 -0.92 8.78 -7.81
C PRO A 253 0.19 9.81 -8.08
N ASN A 254 1.39 9.62 -7.54
CA ASN A 254 2.50 10.57 -7.66
C ASN A 254 3.24 10.47 -9.00
N HIS A 255 3.59 9.27 -9.44
CA HIS A 255 4.49 9.07 -10.57
C HIS A 255 4.20 7.77 -11.33
N VAL A 256 4.88 7.60 -12.44
CA VAL A 256 4.92 6.33 -13.22
C VAL A 256 6.36 5.97 -13.56
N GLY A 257 6.57 4.81 -14.17
CA GLY A 257 7.85 4.48 -14.78
C GLY A 257 8.13 5.29 -16.06
N ASP A 258 9.38 5.60 -16.34
CA ASP A 258 9.76 6.35 -17.55
C ASP A 258 9.45 5.57 -18.85
N LYS A 259 9.17 4.27 -18.75
CA LYS A 259 8.73 3.42 -19.87
C LYS A 259 7.19 3.34 -19.98
N HIS A 260 6.45 4.07 -19.16
CA HIS A 260 5.01 4.16 -19.28
C HIS A 260 4.61 4.72 -20.66
N TRP A 261 3.53 4.19 -21.23
CA TRP A 261 3.07 4.61 -22.56
C TRP A 261 2.79 6.12 -22.64
N MET A 262 2.26 6.74 -21.57
CA MET A 262 2.02 8.19 -21.50
C MET A 262 3.33 8.99 -21.57
N ASN A 263 4.43 8.47 -21.05
CA ASN A 263 5.72 9.12 -21.15
C ASN A 263 6.33 9.02 -22.55
N GLN A 264 6.03 7.94 -23.26
CA GLN A 264 6.46 7.76 -24.66
C GLN A 264 5.67 8.63 -25.62
N TYR A 265 4.37 8.77 -25.38
CA TYR A 265 3.43 9.54 -26.22
C TYR A 265 2.95 10.80 -25.51
N TYR A 266 3.89 11.46 -24.88
CA TYR A 266 3.69 12.61 -24.01
C TYR A 266 2.83 13.72 -24.66
N ASP A 267 1.82 14.17 -23.91
CA ASP A 267 1.14 15.42 -24.19
C ASP A 267 1.62 16.53 -23.23
N ILE A 268 1.57 17.77 -23.70
CA ILE A 268 2.13 18.91 -22.96
C ILE A 268 1.44 19.04 -21.59
N GLY A 269 2.25 19.07 -20.56
CA GLY A 269 1.79 19.28 -19.18
C GLY A 269 1.28 18.05 -18.44
N TRP A 270 1.44 16.84 -18.97
CA TRP A 270 1.10 15.61 -18.25
C TRP A 270 2.05 15.32 -17.09
N PHE A 271 3.32 15.71 -17.23
CA PHE A 271 4.35 15.49 -16.22
C PHE A 271 5.03 16.80 -15.84
N ASN A 272 5.35 16.94 -14.57
CA ASN A 272 6.18 18.01 -14.06
C ASN A 272 7.62 17.84 -14.54
N TYR A 273 8.34 18.92 -14.82
CA TYR A 273 9.77 18.92 -15.22
C TYR A 273 10.13 17.90 -16.33
N LYS A 274 9.22 17.70 -17.28
CA LYS A 274 9.38 16.66 -18.32
C LYS A 274 10.67 16.80 -19.14
N ASP A 275 11.03 18.03 -19.48
CA ASP A 275 12.20 18.30 -20.36
C ASP A 275 13.50 18.46 -19.58
N THR A 276 13.41 18.63 -18.24
CA THR A 276 14.57 18.85 -17.38
C THR A 276 14.30 18.15 -16.05
N TYR A 277 14.86 16.97 -15.88
CA TYR A 277 14.74 16.22 -14.62
C TYR A 277 15.14 17.08 -13.41
N VAL A 278 14.23 17.21 -12.45
CA VAL A 278 14.45 17.85 -11.17
C VAL A 278 14.00 16.88 -10.08
N GLN A 279 14.92 16.49 -9.22
CA GLN A 279 14.63 15.55 -8.13
C GLN A 279 13.90 16.26 -6.99
N THR A 280 12.90 15.59 -6.39
CA THR A 280 12.25 16.08 -5.17
C THR A 280 13.24 16.22 -4.03
N ASN A 281 12.96 17.13 -3.09
CA ASN A 281 13.79 17.31 -1.91
C ASN A 281 13.60 16.22 -0.84
N PHE A 282 12.66 15.28 -1.03
CA PHE A 282 12.31 14.23 -0.06
C PHE A 282 12.00 14.75 1.35
N ARG A 283 11.32 15.91 1.44
CA ARG A 283 11.01 16.57 2.71
C ARG A 283 9.50 16.70 2.91
N ALA A 284 8.82 15.58 3.13
CA ALA A 284 7.39 15.54 3.44
C ALA A 284 6.93 16.62 4.46
N PRO A 285 7.72 16.97 5.50
CA PRO A 285 7.35 18.04 6.41
C PRO A 285 7.13 19.42 5.77
N THR A 286 7.71 19.71 4.59
CA THR A 286 7.53 21.01 3.91
C THR A 286 6.07 21.33 3.61
N ALA A 287 5.23 20.31 3.46
CA ALA A 287 3.79 20.49 3.24
C ALA A 287 3.10 21.20 4.43
N ALA A 288 3.58 20.97 5.66
CA ALA A 288 3.01 21.51 6.89
C ALA A 288 3.88 22.62 7.52
N ASP A 289 5.12 22.81 7.07
CA ASP A 289 6.06 23.77 7.63
C ASP A 289 5.62 25.22 7.30
N PRO A 290 5.30 26.06 8.30
CA PRO A 290 4.90 27.44 8.07
C PRO A 290 6.04 28.32 7.51
N TYR A 291 7.28 27.90 7.66
CA TYR A 291 8.48 28.63 7.24
C TYR A 291 9.09 28.10 5.94
N ALA A 292 8.56 27.01 5.37
CA ALA A 292 9.08 26.49 4.12
C ALA A 292 8.96 27.51 2.98
N ALA A 293 10.04 27.72 2.24
CA ALA A 293 10.01 28.56 1.04
C ALA A 293 9.04 27.98 0.00
N PRO A 294 8.33 28.81 -0.78
CA PRO A 294 7.45 28.29 -1.85
C PRO A 294 8.18 27.38 -2.84
N SER A 295 9.44 27.66 -3.17
CA SER A 295 10.27 26.81 -4.02
C SER A 295 10.51 25.42 -3.43
N GLU A 296 10.71 25.32 -2.11
CA GLU A 296 10.88 24.02 -1.42
C GLU A 296 9.58 23.21 -1.42
N ARG A 297 8.42 23.86 -1.23
CA ARG A 297 7.11 23.21 -1.32
C ARG A 297 6.86 22.67 -2.74
N ASN A 298 7.12 23.51 -3.76
CA ASN A 298 6.97 23.08 -5.16
C ASN A 298 7.96 21.96 -5.50
N LEU A 299 9.19 22.04 -5.00
CA LEU A 299 10.17 20.96 -5.23
C LEU A 299 9.74 19.64 -4.57
N ASN A 300 9.07 19.70 -3.41
CA ASN A 300 8.50 18.51 -2.78
C ASN A 300 7.40 17.88 -3.63
N THR A 301 6.48 18.70 -4.19
CA THR A 301 5.27 18.20 -4.86
C THR A 301 5.42 17.99 -6.36
N ASP A 302 6.35 18.68 -6.99
CA ASP A 302 6.49 18.66 -8.46
C ASP A 302 7.78 17.92 -8.89
N GLY A 303 8.71 17.65 -7.94
CA GLY A 303 9.97 16.97 -8.21
C GLY A 303 9.84 15.45 -8.34
N TRP A 304 10.60 14.85 -9.25
CA TRP A 304 10.61 13.40 -9.47
C TRP A 304 11.31 12.67 -8.33
N PHE A 305 10.84 11.47 -7.99
CA PHE A 305 11.53 10.62 -7.00
C PHE A 305 12.91 10.23 -7.47
N VAL A 306 13.00 9.66 -8.65
CA VAL A 306 14.24 9.34 -9.36
C VAL A 306 14.06 9.60 -10.86
N ALA A 307 15.15 9.63 -11.60
CA ALA A 307 15.14 9.96 -13.04
C ALA A 307 14.28 9.00 -13.90
N THR A 308 14.02 7.80 -13.39
CA THR A 308 13.19 6.79 -14.07
C THR A 308 11.72 6.81 -13.62
N MET A 309 11.31 7.78 -12.78
CA MET A 309 9.94 7.91 -12.26
C MET A 309 9.39 9.32 -12.52
N PRO A 310 8.90 9.60 -13.75
CA PRO A 310 8.25 10.86 -14.10
C PRO A 310 7.08 11.19 -13.17
N ASP A 311 7.11 12.39 -12.62
CA ASP A 311 6.10 12.90 -11.71
C ASP A 311 4.87 13.40 -12.47
N TYR A 312 3.67 12.94 -12.09
CA TYR A 312 2.42 13.39 -12.68
C TYR A 312 2.12 14.84 -12.31
N ASN A 313 1.72 15.64 -13.28
CA ASN A 313 1.15 16.96 -13.02
C ASN A 313 -0.35 16.83 -12.72
N GLN A 314 -0.74 16.60 -11.48
CA GLN A 314 -2.15 16.46 -11.06
C GLN A 314 -2.95 17.78 -11.22
N LYS A 315 -2.29 18.92 -11.44
CA LYS A 315 -2.94 20.20 -11.77
C LYS A 315 -3.42 20.24 -13.24
N ASN A 316 -2.93 19.32 -14.08
CA ASN A 316 -3.44 19.12 -15.43
C ASN A 316 -4.79 18.38 -15.36
N PRO A 317 -5.90 18.92 -15.94
CA PRO A 317 -7.23 18.32 -15.80
C PRO A 317 -7.33 16.93 -16.44
N HIS A 318 -6.59 16.64 -17.51
CA HIS A 318 -6.59 15.31 -18.13
C HIS A 318 -5.89 14.27 -17.23
N ILE A 319 -4.81 14.66 -16.53
CA ILE A 319 -4.14 13.78 -15.57
C ILE A 319 -5.01 13.55 -14.33
N ALA A 320 -5.62 14.60 -13.79
CA ALA A 320 -6.55 14.48 -12.67
C ALA A 320 -7.70 13.51 -13.03
N THR A 321 -8.36 13.72 -14.18
CA THR A 321 -9.44 12.85 -14.66
C THR A 321 -8.97 11.41 -14.90
N TYR A 322 -7.78 11.23 -15.50
CA TYR A 322 -7.20 9.90 -15.72
C TYR A 322 -7.02 9.14 -14.42
N LEU A 323 -6.44 9.76 -13.39
CA LEU A 323 -6.21 9.14 -12.08
C LEU A 323 -7.53 8.88 -11.32
N ASP A 324 -8.48 9.82 -11.38
CA ASP A 324 -9.82 9.63 -10.79
C ASP A 324 -10.51 8.39 -11.37
N GLN A 325 -10.53 8.30 -12.72
CA GLN A 325 -11.13 7.18 -13.43
C GLN A 325 -10.38 5.86 -13.20
N LEU A 326 -9.05 5.90 -13.12
CA LEU A 326 -8.21 4.74 -12.85
C LEU A 326 -8.58 4.08 -11.52
N TYR A 327 -8.68 4.87 -10.47
CA TYR A 327 -8.93 4.32 -9.13
C TYR A 327 -10.39 3.92 -8.93
N LEU A 328 -11.35 4.62 -9.53
CA LEU A 328 -12.75 4.16 -9.57
C LEU A 328 -12.87 2.83 -10.33
N TRP A 329 -12.16 2.70 -11.46
CA TRP A 329 -12.19 1.49 -12.29
C TRP A 329 -11.70 0.25 -11.54
N TRP A 330 -10.56 0.34 -10.84
CA TRP A 330 -10.01 -0.80 -10.09
C TRP A 330 -10.92 -1.26 -8.95
N ILE A 331 -11.61 -0.36 -8.25
CA ILE A 331 -12.57 -0.74 -7.20
C ILE A 331 -13.67 -1.63 -7.78
N GLU A 332 -14.27 -1.22 -8.89
CA GLU A 332 -15.32 -2.01 -9.54
C GLU A 332 -14.77 -3.27 -10.21
N TYR A 333 -13.63 -3.16 -10.90
CA TYR A 333 -13.06 -4.29 -11.63
C TYR A 333 -12.70 -5.46 -10.70
N ALA A 334 -12.00 -5.17 -9.62
CA ALA A 334 -11.49 -6.20 -8.71
C ALA A 334 -12.29 -6.33 -7.40
N ASN A 335 -13.32 -5.52 -7.15
CA ASN A 335 -14.08 -5.51 -5.91
C ASN A 335 -13.17 -5.29 -4.68
N LEU A 336 -12.39 -4.23 -4.68
CA LEU A 336 -11.39 -3.93 -3.67
C LEU A 336 -12.02 -3.48 -2.34
N SER A 337 -11.36 -3.77 -1.24
CA SER A 337 -11.74 -3.31 0.12
C SER A 337 -11.08 -1.99 0.50
N GLY A 338 -10.03 -1.60 -0.20
CA GLY A 338 -9.32 -0.35 0.08
C GLY A 338 -8.07 -0.13 -0.74
N TYR A 339 -7.45 1.00 -0.46
CA TYR A 339 -6.19 1.45 -1.03
C TYR A 339 -5.14 1.76 0.04
N ARG A 340 -3.91 1.37 -0.22
CA ARG A 340 -2.71 2.03 0.32
C ARG A 340 -2.19 2.97 -0.75
N ILE A 341 -2.01 4.23 -0.41
CA ILE A 341 -1.50 5.24 -1.34
C ILE A 341 -0.03 5.47 -1.07
N ASP A 342 0.78 5.16 -2.08
CA ASP A 342 2.22 5.37 -2.07
C ASP A 342 2.56 6.86 -2.01
N THR A 343 3.62 7.19 -1.26
CA THR A 343 4.23 8.54 -1.25
C THR A 343 3.24 9.70 -1.09
N TYR A 344 2.22 9.56 -0.24
CA TYR A 344 1.09 10.50 -0.09
C TYR A 344 1.46 11.99 0.08
N PRO A 345 2.56 12.39 0.75
CA PRO A 345 2.95 13.80 0.90
C PRO A 345 3.47 14.48 -0.36
N TYR A 346 3.69 13.74 -1.45
CA TYR A 346 4.40 14.27 -2.61
C TYR A 346 3.51 14.67 -3.80
N PRO A 347 2.35 14.04 -4.10
CA PRO A 347 1.41 14.56 -5.07
C PRO A 347 0.83 15.91 -4.65
N ASP A 348 0.23 16.65 -5.59
CA ASP A 348 -0.52 17.87 -5.28
C ASP A 348 -1.61 17.59 -4.23
N GLN A 349 -1.53 18.27 -3.08
CA GLN A 349 -2.41 17.99 -1.94
C GLN A 349 -3.87 18.43 -2.17
N ALA A 350 -4.10 19.42 -3.04
CA ALA A 350 -5.46 19.80 -3.41
C ALA A 350 -6.12 18.68 -4.25
N TYR A 351 -5.37 18.14 -5.20
CA TYR A 351 -5.80 16.97 -5.95
C TYR A 351 -6.03 15.75 -5.04
N MET A 352 -5.13 15.46 -4.10
CA MET A 352 -5.28 14.33 -3.18
C MET A 352 -6.54 14.44 -2.32
N ASN A 353 -6.89 15.64 -1.86
CA ASN A 353 -8.14 15.86 -1.13
C ASN A 353 -9.37 15.65 -2.04
N HIS A 354 -9.32 16.12 -3.30
CA HIS A 354 -10.34 15.85 -4.30
C HIS A 354 -10.52 14.34 -4.52
N LEU A 355 -9.43 13.60 -4.72
CA LEU A 355 -9.46 12.15 -4.91
C LEU A 355 -10.11 11.43 -3.70
N MET A 356 -9.79 11.85 -2.47
CA MET A 356 -10.41 11.29 -1.26
C MET A 356 -11.92 11.56 -1.21
N GLU A 357 -12.35 12.78 -1.57
CA GLU A 357 -13.79 13.13 -1.63
C GLU A 357 -14.52 12.31 -2.69
N LEU A 358 -13.92 12.15 -3.88
CA LEU A 358 -14.46 11.34 -4.96
C LEU A 358 -14.61 9.87 -4.55
N LEU A 359 -13.54 9.24 -4.08
CA LEU A 359 -13.54 7.82 -3.74
C LEU A 359 -14.49 7.51 -2.59
N LEU A 360 -14.48 8.32 -1.53
CA LEU A 360 -15.34 8.10 -0.36
C LEU A 360 -16.79 8.54 -0.61
N GLY A 361 -17.04 9.44 -1.56
CA GLY A 361 -18.38 9.78 -2.03
C GLY A 361 -19.04 8.59 -2.74
N GLU A 362 -18.31 7.90 -3.60
CA GLU A 362 -18.79 6.72 -4.33
C GLU A 362 -18.77 5.44 -3.46
N TYR A 363 -17.79 5.30 -2.57
CA TYR A 363 -17.55 4.12 -1.73
C TYR A 363 -17.30 4.51 -0.25
N PRO A 364 -18.34 4.85 0.53
CA PRO A 364 -18.18 5.39 1.89
C PRO A 364 -17.47 4.45 2.88
N HIS A 365 -17.45 3.16 2.58
CA HIS A 365 -16.82 2.12 3.43
C HIS A 365 -15.43 1.71 2.98
N LEU A 366 -14.92 2.29 1.89
CA LEU A 366 -13.59 1.99 1.39
C LEU A 366 -12.53 2.35 2.43
N THR A 367 -11.61 1.44 2.71
CA THR A 367 -10.46 1.75 3.55
C THR A 367 -9.40 2.46 2.72
N ILE A 368 -8.93 3.61 3.19
CA ILE A 368 -7.82 4.33 2.55
C ILE A 368 -6.84 4.79 3.62
N TYR A 369 -5.58 4.48 3.42
CA TYR A 369 -4.48 5.05 4.19
C TYR A 369 -3.31 5.41 3.27
N GLY A 370 -2.73 6.59 3.50
CA GLY A 370 -1.60 7.11 2.73
C GLY A 370 -0.28 6.83 3.42
N GLU A 371 0.74 6.54 2.66
CA GLU A 371 2.09 6.49 3.22
C GLU A 371 2.58 7.92 3.51
N ALA A 372 2.80 8.20 4.79
CA ALA A 372 3.40 9.44 5.24
C ALA A 372 4.61 9.13 6.12
N TRP A 373 5.77 8.95 5.48
CA TRP A 373 7.02 8.62 6.18
C TRP A 373 7.61 9.86 6.84
N VAL A 374 7.23 10.05 8.09
CA VAL A 374 7.68 11.17 8.94
C VAL A 374 8.07 10.68 10.34
N GLN A 375 8.76 11.54 11.11
CA GLN A 375 9.28 11.15 12.42
C GLN A 375 8.32 11.43 13.58
N HIS A 376 7.40 12.39 13.43
CA HIS A 376 6.61 12.92 14.54
C HIS A 376 5.11 12.85 14.25
N THR A 377 4.33 12.51 15.28
CA THR A 377 2.87 12.44 15.24
C THR A 377 2.23 13.73 14.77
N THR A 378 2.76 14.88 15.19
CA THR A 378 2.25 16.20 14.78
C THR A 378 2.31 16.40 13.28
N THR A 379 3.44 16.12 12.64
CA THR A 379 3.56 16.20 11.17
C THR A 379 2.72 15.14 10.48
N GLN A 380 2.71 13.92 11.01
CA GLN A 380 1.91 12.83 10.44
C GLN A 380 0.42 13.15 10.44
N ALA A 381 -0.09 13.72 11.53
CA ALA A 381 -1.49 14.07 11.69
C ALA A 381 -1.95 15.18 10.72
N THR A 382 -1.04 16.00 10.21
CA THR A 382 -1.42 17.05 9.23
C THR A 382 -1.85 16.48 7.87
N PHE A 383 -1.54 15.22 7.55
CA PHE A 383 -1.93 14.60 6.27
C PHE A 383 -3.32 13.95 6.29
N VAL A 384 -3.88 13.72 7.47
CA VAL A 384 -5.19 13.04 7.62
C VAL A 384 -6.29 13.99 8.10
N LYS A 385 -7.51 13.49 8.20
CA LYS A 385 -8.58 14.13 8.99
C LYS A 385 -8.09 14.29 10.42
N ASN A 386 -7.98 15.54 10.87
CA ASN A 386 -7.30 15.89 12.12
C ASN A 386 -8.03 16.99 12.91
N ASN A 387 -7.54 17.26 14.12
CA ASN A 387 -8.05 18.31 15.03
C ASN A 387 -7.09 19.51 15.12
N ILE A 388 -6.21 19.70 14.12
CA ILE A 388 -5.18 20.74 14.10
C ILE A 388 -5.69 21.95 13.33
N LYS A 389 -5.73 23.12 13.99
CA LYS A 389 -6.15 24.36 13.35
C LYS A 389 -5.27 24.70 12.13
N GLY A 390 -5.91 24.96 10.99
CA GLY A 390 -5.25 25.27 9.72
C GLY A 390 -5.05 24.07 8.80
N PHE A 391 -5.40 22.85 9.27
CA PHE A 391 -5.31 21.61 8.49
C PHE A 391 -6.65 20.86 8.35
N GLU A 392 -7.76 21.55 8.61
CA GLU A 392 -9.12 20.98 8.62
C GLU A 392 -9.59 20.54 7.20
N ALA A 393 -8.91 21.03 6.16
CA ALA A 393 -9.22 20.67 4.77
C ALA A 393 -8.81 19.26 4.37
N ASN A 394 -7.95 18.61 5.15
CA ASN A 394 -7.44 17.27 4.79
C ASN A 394 -8.52 16.19 4.93
N ARG A 395 -8.58 15.31 3.92
CA ARG A 395 -9.66 14.34 3.72
C ARG A 395 -9.22 12.88 3.87
N LEU A 396 -7.92 12.60 3.91
CA LEU A 396 -7.40 11.25 4.06
C LEU A 396 -7.88 10.63 5.38
N PRO A 397 -8.47 9.42 5.36
CA PRO A 397 -8.96 8.79 6.59
C PRO A 397 -7.86 8.36 7.56
N GLY A 398 -6.77 7.79 7.07
CA GLY A 398 -5.65 7.28 7.86
C GLY A 398 -4.33 7.31 7.12
N VAL A 399 -3.24 7.12 7.85
CA VAL A 399 -1.87 7.00 7.30
C VAL A 399 -1.23 5.67 7.71
N THR A 400 -0.14 5.29 7.04
CA THR A 400 0.82 4.34 7.63
C THR A 400 1.46 5.02 8.84
N ASP A 401 1.27 4.42 10.02
CA ASP A 401 1.59 5.06 11.30
C ASP A 401 3.08 4.90 11.66
N PHE A 402 3.94 5.65 10.99
CA PHE A 402 5.37 5.63 11.24
C PHE A 402 5.71 6.08 12.68
N SER A 403 4.97 7.02 13.24
CA SER A 403 5.20 7.47 14.62
C SER A 403 5.04 6.33 15.62
N MET A 404 3.99 5.51 15.46
CA MET A 404 3.80 4.31 16.29
C MET A 404 4.80 3.21 15.94
N CYS A 405 5.18 3.06 14.67
CA CYS A 405 6.22 2.10 14.27
C CYS A 405 7.55 2.39 15.00
N TRP A 406 8.00 3.64 14.98
CA TRP A 406 9.21 4.04 15.72
C TRP A 406 9.08 3.82 17.22
N ALA A 407 7.92 4.11 17.80
CA ALA A 407 7.66 3.86 19.22
C ALA A 407 7.71 2.36 19.56
N PHE A 408 7.15 1.49 18.73
CA PHE A 408 7.21 0.04 18.91
C PHE A 408 8.63 -0.51 18.79
N GLN A 409 9.38 -0.04 17.78
CA GLN A 409 10.77 -0.44 17.61
C GLN A 409 11.63 0.02 18.81
N GLU A 410 11.43 1.25 19.27
CA GLU A 410 12.15 1.78 20.43
C GLU A 410 11.80 1.02 21.72
N ALA A 411 10.53 0.65 21.93
CA ALA A 411 10.10 -0.19 23.05
C ALA A 411 10.75 -1.59 23.06
N CYS A 412 11.30 -2.03 21.92
CA CYS A 412 11.90 -3.35 21.77
C CYS A 412 13.43 -3.32 21.70
N SER A 413 14.02 -2.19 21.33
CA SER A 413 15.47 -2.06 21.10
C SER A 413 16.20 -1.23 22.16
N LYS A 414 15.50 -0.33 22.87
CA LYS A 414 16.10 0.55 23.89
C LYS A 414 15.66 0.18 25.30
N PRO A 415 16.49 0.44 26.32
CA PRO A 415 16.10 0.24 27.70
C PRO A 415 14.95 1.18 28.11
N PHE A 416 14.24 0.80 29.16
CA PHE A 416 13.23 1.66 29.77
C PHE A 416 13.86 2.93 30.36
N GLY A 417 13.36 4.10 29.95
CA GLY A 417 13.81 5.40 30.40
C GLY A 417 12.67 6.37 30.65
N TRP A 418 12.99 7.65 30.84
CA TRP A 418 11.98 8.69 31.06
C TRP A 418 11.08 8.89 29.83
N THR A 419 11.65 8.88 28.64
CA THR A 419 10.96 9.03 27.35
C THR A 419 11.20 7.84 26.41
N GLU A 420 12.08 6.91 26.78
CA GLU A 420 12.58 5.82 25.95
C GLU A 420 11.93 4.48 26.32
N GLY A 421 12.15 3.50 25.47
CA GLY A 421 11.63 2.16 25.68
C GLY A 421 10.11 2.12 25.64
N LEU A 422 9.47 1.39 26.56
CA LEU A 422 8.01 1.30 26.64
C LEU A 422 7.32 2.65 26.91
N ASN A 423 8.01 3.61 27.56
CA ASN A 423 7.44 4.96 27.74
C ASN A 423 7.26 5.71 26.43
N ARG A 424 8.04 5.41 25.37
CA ARG A 424 7.85 6.00 24.06
C ARG A 424 6.46 5.65 23.50
N VAL A 425 5.99 4.42 23.67
CA VAL A 425 4.65 4.01 23.24
C VAL A 425 3.56 4.79 23.98
N TYR A 426 3.70 4.92 25.32
CA TYR A 426 2.79 5.71 26.14
C TYR A 426 2.69 7.17 25.63
N ILE A 427 3.85 7.80 25.39
CA ILE A 427 3.94 9.20 24.94
C ILE A 427 3.30 9.35 23.55
N THR A 428 3.71 8.51 22.59
CA THR A 428 3.19 8.59 21.22
C THR A 428 1.68 8.38 21.17
N GLN A 429 1.16 7.41 21.90
CA GLN A 429 -0.28 7.16 21.95
C GLN A 429 -1.05 8.28 22.67
N SER A 430 -0.40 9.02 23.60
CA SER A 430 -1.03 10.17 24.26
C SER A 430 -1.28 11.36 23.31
N GLU A 431 -0.65 11.36 22.13
CA GLU A 431 -0.84 12.37 21.07
C GLU A 431 -2.00 12.05 20.11
N ASP A 432 -2.72 10.95 20.33
CA ASP A 432 -3.84 10.52 19.46
C ASP A 432 -4.97 11.57 19.34
N PHE A 433 -5.04 12.54 20.26
CA PHE A 433 -5.98 13.67 20.19
C PHE A 433 -5.80 14.55 18.94
N LEU A 434 -4.64 14.46 18.27
CA LEU A 434 -4.36 15.18 17.03
C LEU A 434 -5.19 14.62 15.85
N TYR A 435 -5.55 13.35 15.87
CA TYR A 435 -6.36 12.71 14.83
C TYR A 435 -7.86 12.85 15.14
N GLN A 436 -8.69 12.92 14.08
CA GLN A 436 -10.14 12.72 14.28
C GLN A 436 -10.46 11.27 14.64
N ASP A 437 -9.78 10.31 14.00
CA ASP A 437 -9.97 8.88 14.26
C ASP A 437 -8.64 8.12 14.09
N PRO A 438 -7.84 7.96 15.16
CA PRO A 438 -6.57 7.23 15.09
C PRO A 438 -6.74 5.73 14.79
N SER A 439 -7.96 5.19 14.89
CA SER A 439 -8.23 3.79 14.56
C SER A 439 -8.14 3.48 13.08
N LYS A 440 -8.10 4.50 12.22
CA LYS A 440 -7.94 4.38 10.76
C LYS A 440 -6.47 4.29 10.31
N ASN A 441 -5.53 4.61 11.19
CA ASN A 441 -4.11 4.52 10.87
C ASN A 441 -3.67 3.04 10.75
N CYS A 442 -2.90 2.74 9.70
CA CYS A 442 -2.28 1.44 9.50
C CYS A 442 -1.03 1.34 10.37
N THR A 443 -1.07 0.55 11.45
CA THR A 443 0.05 0.34 12.36
C THR A 443 0.89 -0.86 11.91
N PHE A 444 2.21 -0.80 12.09
CA PHE A 444 3.13 -1.84 11.65
C PHE A 444 4.42 -1.83 12.48
N LEU A 445 5.21 -2.91 12.40
CA LEU A 445 6.52 -3.05 13.05
C LEU A 445 7.67 -2.87 12.06
N ASP A 446 7.45 -3.35 10.85
CA ASP A 446 8.35 -3.30 9.71
C ASP A 446 7.52 -3.33 8.42
N ASN A 447 8.18 -3.02 7.30
CA ASN A 447 7.63 -3.12 5.96
C ASN A 447 8.75 -3.38 4.94
N HIS A 448 8.45 -3.26 3.65
CA HIS A 448 9.38 -3.51 2.55
C HIS A 448 10.45 -2.42 2.35
N ASP A 449 10.41 -1.30 3.11
CA ASP A 449 11.31 -0.15 2.97
C ASP A 449 12.20 0.07 4.20
N ILE A 450 11.89 -0.56 5.33
CA ILE A 450 12.64 -0.41 6.57
C ILE A 450 13.16 -1.77 7.08
N SER A 451 14.14 -1.72 7.96
CA SER A 451 14.76 -2.92 8.52
C SER A 451 13.74 -3.84 9.18
N ARG A 452 13.90 -5.15 8.97
CA ARG A 452 13.04 -6.20 9.55
C ARG A 452 12.96 -6.07 11.06
N PHE A 453 11.77 -6.21 11.60
CA PHE A 453 11.51 -5.99 13.02
C PHE A 453 12.34 -6.91 13.93
N TYR A 454 12.51 -8.19 13.54
CA TYR A 454 13.32 -9.11 14.35
C TYR A 454 14.78 -8.66 14.44
N SER A 455 15.35 -8.12 13.37
CA SER A 455 16.69 -7.50 13.38
C SER A 455 16.75 -6.23 14.25
N MET A 456 15.67 -5.41 14.26
CA MET A 456 15.56 -4.22 15.11
C MET A 456 15.37 -4.57 16.58
N ALA A 457 14.78 -5.71 16.88
CA ALA A 457 14.63 -6.28 18.24
C ALA A 457 15.90 -7.03 18.70
N ASN A 458 17.06 -6.84 18.03
CA ASN A 458 18.33 -7.51 18.31
C ASN A 458 18.25 -9.04 18.29
N GLU A 459 17.33 -9.61 17.51
CA GLU A 459 17.05 -11.04 17.39
C GLU A 459 16.66 -11.71 18.74
N ASP A 460 16.18 -10.87 19.68
CA ASP A 460 15.62 -11.30 20.96
C ASP A 460 14.13 -11.64 20.78
N ILE A 461 13.76 -12.90 21.06
CA ILE A 461 12.39 -13.39 20.91
C ILE A 461 11.42 -12.71 21.89
N ASP A 462 11.86 -12.33 23.09
CA ASP A 462 10.99 -11.67 24.05
C ASP A 462 10.74 -10.20 23.67
N ALA A 463 11.75 -9.52 23.12
CA ALA A 463 11.57 -8.21 22.51
C ALA A 463 10.63 -8.28 21.29
N TRP A 464 10.76 -9.31 20.45
CA TRP A 464 9.86 -9.56 19.33
C TRP A 464 8.41 -9.81 19.80
N LYS A 465 8.19 -10.67 20.81
CA LYS A 465 6.87 -10.92 21.41
C LYS A 465 6.25 -9.64 21.94
N ARG A 466 7.04 -8.78 22.57
CA ARG A 466 6.59 -7.47 23.09
C ARG A 466 6.08 -6.58 21.96
N GLY A 467 6.83 -6.45 20.86
CA GLY A 467 6.42 -5.63 19.71
C GLY A 467 5.17 -6.17 19.02
N VAL A 468 5.09 -7.49 18.78
CA VAL A 468 3.90 -8.11 18.18
C VAL A 468 2.68 -7.96 19.11
N THR A 469 2.88 -8.04 20.43
CA THR A 469 1.80 -7.79 21.39
C THR A 469 1.33 -6.33 21.32
N LEU A 470 2.24 -5.35 21.25
CA LEU A 470 1.90 -3.94 21.06
C LEU A 470 1.12 -3.73 19.76
N LEU A 471 1.63 -4.23 18.64
CA LEU A 471 0.97 -4.09 17.33
C LEU A 471 -0.47 -4.58 17.35
N LEU A 472 -0.70 -5.76 17.91
CA LEU A 472 -1.99 -6.47 17.82
C LEU A 472 -2.97 -6.12 18.95
N THR A 473 -2.56 -5.33 19.94
CA THR A 473 -3.44 -4.95 21.06
C THR A 473 -3.65 -3.43 21.20
N THR A 474 -2.85 -2.59 20.55
CA THR A 474 -3.09 -1.14 20.47
C THR A 474 -4.16 -0.78 19.42
N ARG A 475 -4.49 0.50 19.31
CA ARG A 475 -5.43 1.01 18.31
C ARG A 475 -4.85 0.94 16.90
N GLY A 476 -5.67 1.08 15.86
CA GLY A 476 -5.28 1.13 14.46
C GLY A 476 -5.64 -0.12 13.67
N LEU A 477 -5.20 -0.16 12.42
CA LEU A 477 -5.32 -1.28 11.47
C LEU A 477 -3.96 -2.01 11.42
N PRO A 478 -3.74 -3.09 12.18
CA PRO A 478 -2.44 -3.73 12.24
C PRO A 478 -2.07 -4.38 10.92
N CYS A 479 -0.83 -4.13 10.48
CA CYS A 479 -0.23 -4.70 9.28
C CYS A 479 1.05 -5.46 9.64
N ILE A 480 1.14 -6.70 9.19
CA ILE A 480 2.28 -7.61 9.39
C ILE A 480 2.99 -7.77 8.06
N TYR A 481 4.28 -7.53 7.99
CA TYR A 481 5.08 -7.78 6.81
C TYR A 481 5.40 -9.27 6.67
N TYR A 482 5.33 -9.83 5.45
CA TYR A 482 5.56 -11.27 5.23
C TYR A 482 6.86 -11.74 5.85
N GLY A 483 6.80 -12.90 6.51
CA GLY A 483 7.95 -13.52 7.16
C GLY A 483 8.29 -12.99 8.56
N THR A 484 7.59 -11.95 9.06
CA THR A 484 7.76 -11.50 10.45
C THR A 484 7.36 -12.59 11.43
N GLU A 485 6.35 -13.41 11.10
CA GLU A 485 5.88 -14.55 11.90
C GLU A 485 6.88 -15.71 12.01
N ILE A 486 7.84 -15.76 11.11
CA ILE A 486 8.92 -16.76 11.08
C ILE A 486 10.29 -16.17 11.36
N LEU A 487 10.32 -14.97 11.98
CA LEU A 487 11.54 -14.30 12.42
C LEU A 487 12.53 -13.97 11.29
N MET A 488 12.06 -13.63 10.09
CA MET A 488 12.94 -13.19 9.01
C MET A 488 13.72 -11.93 9.44
N THR A 489 15.02 -11.93 9.11
CA THR A 489 15.95 -10.84 9.40
C THR A 489 16.30 -10.04 8.13
N GLY A 490 16.85 -8.85 8.32
CA GLY A 490 17.35 -7.99 7.24
C GLY A 490 17.45 -6.55 7.73
N LYS A 491 18.44 -5.83 7.21
CA LYS A 491 18.68 -4.41 7.51
C LYS A 491 18.87 -3.62 6.23
N THR A 492 18.40 -2.40 6.24
CA THR A 492 18.47 -1.48 5.08
C THR A 492 19.78 -0.71 4.99
N ASP A 493 20.76 -0.97 5.86
CA ASP A 493 22.04 -0.24 5.93
C ASP A 493 22.78 -0.17 4.59
N LYS A 494 22.61 -1.18 3.74
CA LYS A 494 23.23 -1.26 2.41
C LYS A 494 22.22 -0.98 1.29
N SER A 495 20.99 -1.46 1.42
CA SER A 495 19.90 -1.33 0.47
C SER A 495 18.64 -1.95 1.04
N ASP A 496 17.48 -1.48 0.59
CA ASP A 496 16.15 -2.05 0.87
C ASP A 496 16.00 -3.50 0.34
N ALA A 497 16.77 -3.90 -0.67
CA ALA A 497 16.78 -5.27 -1.16
C ALA A 497 17.08 -6.31 -0.06
N TYR A 498 17.83 -5.92 0.98
CA TYR A 498 18.15 -6.81 2.12
C TYR A 498 16.98 -7.08 3.07
N VAL A 499 15.86 -6.39 2.93
CA VAL A 499 14.64 -6.67 3.70
C VAL A 499 13.58 -7.36 2.84
N ARG A 500 13.88 -7.62 1.55
CA ARG A 500 13.00 -8.21 0.53
C ARG A 500 13.47 -9.60 0.09
N PHE A 501 13.95 -10.42 1.03
CA PHE A 501 14.35 -11.81 0.76
C PHE A 501 13.13 -12.71 0.49
N ASP A 502 13.37 -13.81 -0.24
CA ASP A 502 12.35 -14.83 -0.50
C ASP A 502 11.81 -15.44 0.78
N PHE A 503 10.50 -15.72 0.80
CA PHE A 503 9.91 -16.53 1.86
C PHE A 503 10.36 -17.99 1.68
N PRO A 504 11.03 -18.61 2.68
CA PRO A 504 11.59 -19.95 2.52
C PRO A 504 10.49 -21.01 2.33
N GLY A 505 10.53 -21.72 1.22
CA GLY A 505 9.53 -22.70 0.80
C GLY A 505 8.53 -22.13 -0.22
N GLY A 506 8.79 -20.92 -0.74
CA GLY A 506 7.98 -20.32 -1.80
C GLY A 506 8.27 -20.87 -3.19
N TRP A 507 9.40 -21.53 -3.40
CA TRP A 507 9.81 -22.07 -4.70
C TRP A 507 9.96 -23.59 -4.65
N SER A 508 9.67 -24.24 -5.79
CA SER A 508 9.98 -25.66 -5.98
C SER A 508 11.49 -25.87 -5.83
N GLY A 509 11.89 -26.80 -4.98
CA GLY A 509 13.30 -27.08 -4.71
C GLY A 509 13.94 -26.29 -3.56
N ASP A 510 13.20 -25.43 -2.88
CA ASP A 510 13.69 -24.82 -1.65
C ASP A 510 14.01 -25.89 -0.60
N PRO A 511 15.16 -25.78 0.10
CA PRO A 511 15.62 -26.82 1.02
C PRO A 511 14.73 -26.97 2.25
N VAL A 512 13.98 -25.92 2.59
CA VAL A 512 13.01 -25.90 3.71
C VAL A 512 11.72 -25.20 3.30
N ASN A 513 10.59 -25.64 3.87
CA ASN A 513 9.29 -25.02 3.62
C ASN A 513 8.72 -24.51 4.94
N LYS A 514 8.89 -23.20 5.23
CA LYS A 514 8.43 -22.56 6.47
C LYS A 514 6.93 -22.25 6.47
N PHE A 515 6.23 -22.46 5.39
CA PHE A 515 4.76 -22.48 5.42
C PHE A 515 4.21 -23.64 6.27
N THR A 516 5.02 -24.65 6.57
CA THR A 516 4.63 -25.80 7.39
C THR A 516 5.36 -25.82 8.74
N PRO A 517 4.74 -26.36 9.81
CA PRO A 517 5.40 -26.47 11.12
C PRO A 517 6.70 -27.28 11.08
N LYS A 518 6.80 -28.29 10.19
CA LYS A 518 7.97 -29.16 10.04
C LYS A 518 9.18 -28.39 9.47
N GLY A 519 8.96 -27.40 8.61
CA GLY A 519 10.04 -26.59 8.02
C GLY A 519 10.51 -25.46 8.92
N ARG A 520 9.78 -25.14 9.99
CA ARG A 520 10.13 -24.12 10.96
C ARG A 520 10.97 -24.72 12.12
N THR A 521 11.93 -23.96 12.61
CA THR A 521 12.62 -24.28 13.88
C THR A 521 11.66 -24.19 15.07
N SER A 522 12.06 -24.69 16.24
CA SER A 522 11.24 -24.57 17.46
C SER A 522 10.95 -23.11 17.79
N LYS A 523 11.94 -22.20 17.64
CA LYS A 523 11.80 -20.77 17.90
C LYS A 523 10.84 -20.09 16.90
N GLU A 524 10.90 -20.45 15.64
CA GLU A 524 9.97 -19.94 14.61
C GLU A 524 8.54 -20.47 14.81
N ASN A 525 8.38 -21.72 15.23
CA ASN A 525 7.07 -22.25 15.61
C ASN A 525 6.49 -21.56 16.85
N GLU A 526 7.31 -21.20 17.82
CA GLU A 526 6.93 -20.41 18.99
C GLU A 526 6.46 -19.01 18.58
N ALA A 527 7.21 -18.32 17.72
CA ALA A 527 6.85 -17.01 17.18
C ALA A 527 5.55 -17.06 16.38
N TRP A 528 5.44 -18.02 15.47
CA TRP A 528 4.25 -18.21 14.65
C TRP A 528 3.00 -18.46 15.52
N LYS A 529 3.13 -19.29 16.54
CA LYS A 529 2.02 -19.58 17.46
C LYS A 529 1.64 -18.37 18.32
N TRP A 530 2.61 -17.61 18.76
CA TRP A 530 2.39 -16.36 19.50
C TRP A 530 1.59 -15.37 18.66
N MET A 531 2.04 -15.12 17.44
CA MET A 531 1.36 -14.22 16.51
C MET A 531 -0.04 -14.72 16.14
N GLN A 532 -0.21 -16.02 15.84
CA GLN A 532 -1.50 -16.64 15.57
C GLN A 532 -2.51 -16.38 16.70
N THR A 533 -2.08 -16.57 17.95
CA THR A 533 -2.94 -16.37 19.12
C THR A 533 -3.42 -14.92 19.20
N LEU A 534 -2.53 -13.96 19.00
CA LEU A 534 -2.86 -12.54 19.05
C LEU A 534 -3.72 -12.11 17.84
N ASN A 535 -3.43 -12.62 16.64
CA ASN A 535 -4.26 -12.34 15.45
C ASN A 535 -5.70 -12.83 15.68
N LYS A 536 -5.86 -14.06 16.16
CA LYS A 536 -7.19 -14.62 16.48
C LYS A 536 -7.89 -13.85 17.60
N ALA A 537 -7.15 -13.41 18.61
CA ALA A 537 -7.71 -12.55 19.66
C ALA A 537 -8.15 -11.20 19.06
N ARG A 538 -7.31 -10.55 18.24
CA ARG A 538 -7.66 -9.29 17.57
C ARG A 538 -8.93 -9.39 16.74
N THR A 539 -9.08 -10.45 15.96
CA THR A 539 -10.22 -10.66 15.06
C THR A 539 -11.51 -11.04 15.76
N SER A 540 -11.42 -11.66 16.95
CA SER A 540 -12.58 -12.17 17.70
C SER A 540 -12.98 -11.35 18.93
N MET A 541 -12.08 -10.49 19.45
CA MET A 541 -12.29 -9.70 20.66
C MET A 541 -12.53 -8.22 20.31
N PRO A 542 -13.80 -7.72 20.33
CA PRO A 542 -14.09 -6.32 20.01
C PRO A 542 -13.28 -5.32 20.85
N ALA A 543 -12.96 -5.66 22.10
CA ALA A 543 -12.14 -4.82 22.96
C ALA A 543 -10.77 -4.50 22.35
N LEU A 544 -10.11 -5.45 21.68
CA LEU A 544 -8.81 -5.24 21.07
C LEU A 544 -8.89 -4.41 19.78
N GLY A 545 -9.96 -4.57 19.00
CA GLY A 545 -10.17 -3.82 17.75
C GLY A 545 -10.78 -2.45 18.00
N THR A 546 -12.09 -2.40 18.17
CA THR A 546 -12.88 -1.16 18.26
C THR A 546 -12.98 -0.59 19.69
N GLY A 547 -12.41 -1.27 20.69
CA GLY A 547 -12.47 -0.86 22.09
C GLY A 547 -11.74 0.45 22.39
N LYS A 548 -12.18 1.11 23.46
CA LYS A 548 -11.49 2.25 24.06
C LYS A 548 -10.17 1.82 24.70
N THR A 549 -9.28 2.77 24.92
CA THR A 549 -8.00 2.56 25.61
C THR A 549 -7.97 3.36 26.90
N THR A 550 -7.47 2.73 27.97
CA THR A 550 -6.98 3.41 29.18
C THR A 550 -5.57 2.95 29.43
N GLN A 551 -4.61 3.87 29.42
CA GLN A 551 -3.20 3.55 29.63
C GLN A 551 -2.68 4.11 30.95
N TYR A 552 -1.74 3.41 31.54
CA TYR A 552 -1.04 3.81 32.76
C TYR A 552 0.42 4.12 32.40
N SER A 553 0.96 5.22 32.91
CA SER A 553 2.38 5.55 32.68
C SER A 553 3.29 4.38 33.08
N GLY A 554 4.36 4.15 32.31
CA GLY A 554 5.30 3.11 32.65
C GLY A 554 6.02 3.38 33.98
N ILE A 555 6.16 2.37 34.84
CA ILE A 555 6.87 2.45 36.12
C ILE A 555 7.77 1.23 36.24
N ASN A 556 9.01 1.45 36.65
CA ASN A 556 9.99 0.38 36.92
C ASN A 556 10.08 -0.64 35.75
N GLY A 557 10.13 -0.16 34.51
CA GLY A 557 10.25 -1.02 33.35
C GLY A 557 8.98 -1.79 32.95
N VAL A 558 7.85 -1.52 33.60
CA VAL A 558 6.55 -2.14 33.28
C VAL A 558 5.57 -1.11 32.75
N TYR A 559 4.95 -1.41 31.62
CA TYR A 559 3.87 -0.63 31.01
C TYR A 559 2.59 -1.47 30.98
N ALA A 560 1.47 -0.89 31.41
CA ALA A 560 0.17 -1.54 31.40
C ALA A 560 -0.91 -0.62 30.79
N TYR A 561 -1.80 -1.22 30.03
CA TYR A 561 -2.98 -0.54 29.49
C TYR A 561 -4.16 -1.50 29.36
N PHE A 562 -5.33 -0.93 29.22
CA PHE A 562 -6.59 -1.66 29.04
C PHE A 562 -7.23 -1.31 27.71
N ARG A 563 -7.74 -2.34 27.04
CA ARG A 563 -8.64 -2.21 25.90
C ARG A 563 -10.01 -2.70 26.33
N TYR A 564 -11.07 -1.94 26.05
CA TYR A 564 -12.37 -2.31 26.56
C TYR A 564 -13.52 -1.78 25.72
N THR A 565 -14.62 -2.54 25.76
CA THR A 565 -15.98 -2.15 25.37
C THR A 565 -16.86 -2.25 26.62
N ASP A 566 -18.15 -1.97 26.48
CA ASP A 566 -19.11 -2.10 27.60
C ASP A 566 -19.20 -3.56 28.10
N ASN A 567 -18.93 -4.54 27.22
CA ASN A 567 -19.12 -5.96 27.51
C ASN A 567 -17.82 -6.77 27.67
N GLN A 568 -16.69 -6.23 27.31
CA GLN A 568 -15.42 -6.94 27.31
C GLN A 568 -14.28 -6.03 27.75
N LYS A 569 -13.37 -6.56 28.55
CA LYS A 569 -12.18 -5.84 28.97
C LYS A 569 -10.94 -6.73 28.92
N VAL A 570 -9.87 -6.19 28.37
CA VAL A 570 -8.57 -6.84 28.20
C VAL A 570 -7.51 -5.96 28.86
N MET A 571 -6.69 -6.55 29.75
CA MET A 571 -5.51 -5.94 30.36
C MET A 571 -4.26 -6.43 29.62
N VAL A 572 -3.42 -5.51 29.19
CA VAL A 572 -2.10 -5.80 28.59
C VAL A 572 -1.02 -5.34 29.54
N VAL A 573 -0.04 -6.20 29.81
CA VAL A 573 1.09 -5.90 30.71
C VAL A 573 2.38 -6.31 30.01
N LEU A 574 3.31 -5.37 29.88
CA LEU A 574 4.59 -5.55 29.19
C LEU A 574 5.74 -5.16 30.12
N SER A 575 6.79 -5.98 30.19
CA SER A 575 7.99 -5.72 30.98
C SER A 575 9.24 -5.65 30.10
N GLN A 576 10.12 -4.69 30.40
CA GLN A 576 11.48 -4.62 29.85
C GLN A 576 12.55 -5.03 30.87
N ASN A 577 12.15 -5.44 32.09
CA ASN A 577 13.08 -5.80 33.15
C ASN A 577 13.71 -7.15 32.89
N ASP A 578 14.98 -7.28 33.27
CA ASP A 578 15.71 -8.54 33.22
C ASP A 578 15.42 -9.43 34.45
N GLN A 579 14.68 -8.94 35.45
CA GLN A 579 14.25 -9.67 36.63
C GLN A 579 12.72 -9.66 36.76
N PRO A 580 12.13 -10.73 37.28
CA PRO A 580 10.71 -10.77 37.60
C PRO A 580 10.34 -9.69 38.63
N GLN A 581 9.11 -9.18 38.53
CA GLN A 581 8.56 -8.18 39.47
C GLN A 581 7.13 -8.53 39.86
N ASP A 582 6.75 -8.10 41.05
CA ASP A 582 5.35 -8.09 41.50
C ASP A 582 4.78 -6.68 41.37
N ILE A 583 3.73 -6.54 40.56
CA ILE A 583 3.03 -5.27 40.39
C ILE A 583 1.73 -5.27 41.19
N ALA A 584 1.51 -4.21 41.97
CA ALA A 584 0.30 -4.07 42.78
C ALA A 584 -0.92 -3.82 41.88
N LEU A 585 -1.92 -4.70 41.91
CA LEU A 585 -3.15 -4.58 41.12
C LEU A 585 -4.08 -3.45 41.64
N SER A 586 -3.89 -2.98 42.86
CA SER A 586 -4.58 -1.80 43.42
C SER A 586 -4.35 -0.54 42.55
N ARG A 587 -3.21 -0.45 41.87
CA ARG A 587 -2.94 0.64 40.90
C ARG A 587 -3.96 0.71 39.75
N PHE A 588 -4.56 -0.42 39.42
CA PHE A 588 -5.49 -0.58 38.32
C PHE A 588 -6.93 -0.77 38.79
N ALA A 589 -7.24 -0.42 40.04
CA ALA A 589 -8.53 -0.70 40.68
C ALA A 589 -9.72 -0.16 39.86
N GLU A 590 -9.63 1.04 39.29
CA GLU A 590 -10.67 1.65 38.45
C GLU A 590 -10.99 0.83 37.18
N MET A 591 -10.03 0.04 36.68
CA MET A 591 -10.20 -0.81 35.51
C MET A 591 -10.50 -2.26 35.85
N THR A 592 -10.13 -2.74 37.06
CA THR A 592 -10.35 -4.13 37.51
C THR A 592 -11.57 -4.29 38.40
N GLN A 593 -12.14 -3.20 38.93
CA GLN A 593 -13.33 -3.25 39.77
C GLN A 593 -14.50 -3.94 39.04
N GLY A 594 -15.15 -4.89 39.75
CA GLY A 594 -16.26 -5.68 39.20
C GLY A 594 -15.84 -6.92 38.41
N TYR A 595 -14.54 -7.20 38.34
CA TYR A 595 -13.99 -8.43 37.77
C TYR A 595 -13.36 -9.28 38.88
N SER A 596 -13.52 -10.60 38.80
CA SER A 596 -13.03 -11.53 39.83
C SER A 596 -11.86 -12.40 39.34
N LYS A 597 -11.72 -12.58 38.03
CA LYS A 597 -10.73 -13.44 37.40
C LYS A 597 -10.13 -12.78 36.16
N MET A 598 -8.96 -13.26 35.75
CA MET A 598 -8.31 -12.90 34.51
C MET A 598 -7.82 -14.16 33.79
N ARG A 599 -8.04 -14.24 32.50
CA ARG A 599 -7.62 -15.35 31.63
C ARG A 599 -6.48 -14.90 30.72
N ASN A 600 -5.33 -15.55 30.83
CA ASN A 600 -4.22 -15.32 29.91
C ASN A 600 -4.56 -15.92 28.53
N ILE A 601 -4.56 -15.12 27.48
CA ILE A 601 -4.97 -15.58 26.13
C ILE A 601 -3.97 -16.57 25.49
N HIS A 602 -2.69 -16.54 25.90
CA HIS A 602 -1.66 -17.42 25.35
C HIS A 602 -1.69 -18.80 25.98
N THR A 603 -1.87 -18.88 27.30
CA THR A 603 -1.88 -20.15 28.04
C THR A 603 -3.29 -20.73 28.23
N GLY A 604 -4.32 -19.88 28.15
CA GLY A 604 -5.70 -20.24 28.49
C GLY A 604 -5.94 -20.33 30.01
N GLU A 605 -4.91 -20.18 30.82
CA GLU A 605 -5.01 -20.24 32.28
C GLU A 605 -5.87 -19.09 32.82
N THR A 606 -6.76 -19.43 33.74
CA THR A 606 -7.63 -18.46 34.43
C THR A 606 -7.25 -18.42 35.91
N THR A 607 -6.91 -17.23 36.38
CA THR A 607 -6.51 -17.00 37.78
C THR A 607 -7.41 -15.94 38.44
N PRO A 608 -7.66 -16.00 39.77
CA PRO A 608 -8.32 -14.91 40.48
C PRO A 608 -7.50 -13.61 40.39
N ILE A 609 -8.20 -12.47 40.36
CA ILE A 609 -7.55 -11.17 40.53
C ILE A 609 -7.21 -10.98 41.99
N GLY A 610 -5.90 -11.13 42.31
CA GLY A 610 -5.35 -10.95 43.65
C GLY A 610 -4.95 -9.50 43.93
N THR A 611 -4.09 -9.32 44.94
CA THR A 611 -3.54 -8.00 45.30
C THR A 611 -2.35 -7.60 44.42
N SER A 612 -1.66 -8.58 43.85
CA SER A 612 -0.51 -8.37 42.94
C SER A 612 -0.54 -9.33 41.75
N LEU A 613 0.17 -8.97 40.71
CA LEU A 613 0.47 -9.79 39.53
C LEU A 613 1.97 -9.96 39.37
N LYS A 614 2.42 -11.23 39.38
CA LYS A 614 3.81 -11.54 39.08
C LYS A 614 4.08 -11.44 37.60
N VAL A 615 4.99 -10.56 37.22
CA VAL A 615 5.42 -10.32 35.82
C VAL A 615 6.83 -10.90 35.67
N ALA A 616 7.01 -11.85 34.77
CA ALA A 616 8.32 -12.42 34.49
C ALA A 616 9.27 -11.39 33.87
N ALA A 617 10.56 -11.68 33.92
CA ALA A 617 11.57 -10.93 33.16
C ALA A 617 11.18 -10.87 31.71
N LYS A 618 11.24 -9.68 31.11
CA LYS A 618 10.87 -9.39 29.69
C LYS A 618 9.47 -9.88 29.27
N GLY A 619 8.57 -10.14 30.24
CA GLY A 619 7.27 -10.76 30.03
C GLY A 619 6.30 -9.88 29.23
N SER A 620 5.47 -10.53 28.41
CA SER A 620 4.37 -9.92 27.67
C SER A 620 3.08 -10.69 27.95
N TYR A 621 2.06 -10.01 28.43
CA TYR A 621 0.81 -10.63 28.88
C TYR A 621 -0.40 -9.91 28.29
N VAL A 622 -1.39 -10.69 27.91
CA VAL A 622 -2.71 -10.21 27.51
C VAL A 622 -3.75 -11.03 28.29
N PHE A 623 -4.48 -10.36 29.15
CA PHE A 623 -5.48 -10.97 30.02
C PHE A 623 -6.88 -10.49 29.66
N GLU A 624 -7.79 -11.41 29.37
CA GLU A 624 -9.21 -11.10 29.36
C GLU A 624 -9.72 -11.11 30.80
N LEU A 625 -10.39 -10.01 31.22
CA LEU A 625 -11.00 -9.91 32.53
C LEU A 625 -12.39 -10.56 32.54
N ILE A 626 -12.67 -11.35 33.58
CA ILE A 626 -13.90 -12.12 33.75
C ILE A 626 -14.55 -11.69 35.06
N LYS A 627 -15.88 -11.40 34.98
CA LYS A 627 -16.71 -11.03 36.14
C LYS A 627 -16.86 -12.15 37.14
#